data_0610df316bde5ed036fdf4d761a3bf45
#
_entry.id   0610df316bde5ed036fdf4d761a3bf45
#
_cell.length_a   1.000
_cell.length_b   1.000
_cell.length_c   1.000
_cell.angle_alpha   90.00
_cell.angle_beta   90.00
_cell.angle_gamma   90.00
#
_symmetry.space_group_name_H-M   'P 1'
#
loop_
_entity.id
_entity.type
_entity.pdbx_description
1 polymer ?
#
loop_
_entity_poly.entity_id
_entity_poly.type
_entity_poly.pdbx_seq_one_letter_code
_entity_poly.pdbx_strand_id
1 'polypeptide(L)'
;MLHWLGYQLLEIYGPFRLLKSHLFLIGFGTALAASLTWYWLPRFWKRLPSDLGRLYAVGANQSMGKPVGAGVIFVPVFVLVSLLVLPIDLRFLEVLAVILLVMLEGYLDDRKPGGLSEYQLGIIDLGLALLGAIILCQFQPVQIWLPIIKADVLLPVWAFIPLATALIWLTTNATNCTDGVDGLSGSLSAVSFMYLGGVLYAILGHPGISEYLLVPYYEDGTGWATLSFVMTGCLIGYLWHNAPPSLVLMGDAGSRPIGFLMGMLVLASGNPFLIFVVSGVILVNGATGLLKVFLLRFFKIGIFKKVRYPLHDHVRREKGWSNPQVLVRFVLLQIVLTPLLLLFLFKVR
;
A
#
# COMPACT_ATOMS: atom_id res chain seq x y z
N MET A 1 3.50 16.41 -14.93
CA MET A 1 3.56 16.88 -16.34
C MET A 1 2.26 17.52 -16.80
N LEU A 2 1.11 16.86 -16.74
CA LEU A 2 -0.19 17.40 -17.20
C LEU A 2 -0.58 18.69 -16.50
N HIS A 3 -0.33 18.81 -15.19
CA HIS A 3 -0.61 20.04 -14.44
C HIS A 3 0.13 21.25 -15.03
N TRP A 4 1.42 21.10 -15.34
CA TRP A 4 2.21 22.15 -16.00
C TRP A 4 1.68 22.47 -17.40
N LEU A 5 1.34 21.44 -18.20
CA LEU A 5 0.72 21.63 -19.53
C LEU A 5 -0.61 22.41 -19.44
N GLY A 6 -1.40 22.19 -18.38
CA GLY A 6 -2.64 22.93 -18.16
C GLY A 6 -2.43 24.45 -18.03
N TYR A 7 -1.30 24.89 -17.46
CA TYR A 7 -0.97 26.32 -17.42
C TYR A 7 -0.55 26.86 -18.78
N GLN A 8 0.22 26.11 -19.57
CA GLN A 8 0.71 26.55 -20.88
C GLN A 8 -0.40 26.56 -21.96
N LEU A 9 -1.33 25.60 -21.89
CA LEU A 9 -2.36 25.42 -22.91
C LEU A 9 -3.66 26.17 -22.60
N LEU A 10 -3.79 26.77 -21.43
CA LEU A 10 -5.01 27.48 -21.02
C LEU A 10 -5.38 28.63 -21.97
N GLU A 11 -4.39 29.35 -22.49
CA GLU A 11 -4.57 30.47 -23.41
C GLU A 11 -5.02 30.01 -24.81
N ILE A 12 -4.74 28.74 -25.17
CA ILE A 12 -5.07 28.17 -26.47
C ILE A 12 -6.52 27.66 -26.51
N TYR A 13 -6.93 26.96 -25.42
CA TYR A 13 -8.25 26.34 -25.36
C TYR A 13 -8.74 26.18 -23.91
N GLY A 14 -9.83 26.89 -23.60
CA GLY A 14 -10.38 26.97 -22.22
C GLY A 14 -10.56 25.66 -21.46
N PRO A 15 -11.00 24.54 -22.07
CA PRO A 15 -11.11 23.24 -21.40
C PRO A 15 -9.82 22.68 -20.81
N PHE A 16 -8.64 23.12 -21.24
CA PHE A 16 -7.36 22.74 -20.63
C PHE A 16 -7.23 23.19 -19.17
N ARG A 17 -8.10 24.08 -18.66
CA ARG A 17 -8.22 24.39 -17.24
C ARG A 17 -8.44 23.15 -16.37
N LEU A 18 -9.04 22.07 -16.90
CA LEU A 18 -9.24 20.82 -16.20
C LEU A 18 -7.90 20.19 -15.75
N LEU A 19 -6.84 20.35 -16.56
CA LEU A 19 -5.51 19.84 -16.22
C LEU A 19 -4.86 20.56 -15.02
N LYS A 20 -5.41 21.73 -14.62
CA LYS A 20 -5.00 22.43 -13.40
C LYS A 20 -5.71 21.89 -12.15
N SER A 21 -6.81 21.17 -12.31
CA SER A 21 -7.60 20.62 -11.21
C SER A 21 -6.96 19.33 -10.70
N HIS A 22 -6.50 19.33 -9.46
CA HIS A 22 -5.98 18.12 -8.81
C HIS A 22 -7.03 17.01 -8.76
N LEU A 23 -8.30 17.33 -8.50
CA LEU A 23 -9.38 16.34 -8.49
C LEU A 23 -9.54 15.66 -9.85
N PHE A 24 -9.48 16.45 -10.94
CA PHE A 24 -9.51 15.90 -12.28
C PHE A 24 -8.31 15.00 -12.56
N LEU A 25 -7.09 15.43 -12.18
CA LEU A 25 -5.87 14.64 -12.39
C LEU A 25 -5.87 13.34 -11.57
N ILE A 26 -6.41 13.38 -10.35
CA ILE A 26 -6.61 12.17 -9.52
C ILE A 26 -7.55 11.19 -10.22
N GLY A 27 -8.73 11.64 -10.63
CA GLY A 27 -9.72 10.80 -11.30
C GLY A 27 -9.20 10.25 -12.64
N PHE A 28 -8.60 11.12 -13.46
CA PHE A 28 -7.98 10.74 -14.74
C PHE A 28 -6.84 9.75 -14.54
N GLY A 29 -5.92 10.02 -13.60
CA GLY A 29 -4.80 9.14 -13.27
C GLY A 29 -5.26 7.76 -12.79
N THR A 30 -6.27 7.71 -11.92
CA THR A 30 -6.87 6.47 -11.46
C THR A 30 -7.45 5.64 -12.60
N ALA A 31 -8.27 6.27 -13.45
CA ALA A 31 -8.89 5.61 -14.60
C ALA A 31 -7.84 5.12 -15.61
N LEU A 32 -6.84 5.96 -15.89
CA LEU A 32 -5.74 5.62 -16.80
C LEU A 32 -4.91 4.45 -16.26
N ALA A 33 -4.55 4.48 -14.99
CA ALA A 33 -3.80 3.40 -14.33
C ALA A 33 -4.57 2.06 -14.33
N ALA A 34 -5.89 2.12 -14.05
CA ALA A 34 -6.74 0.94 -14.13
C ALA A 34 -6.80 0.37 -15.54
N SER A 35 -7.03 1.22 -16.54
CA SER A 35 -7.13 0.82 -17.95
C SER A 35 -5.82 0.25 -18.48
N LEU A 36 -4.68 0.91 -18.20
CA LEU A 36 -3.36 0.43 -18.64
C LEU A 36 -3.00 -0.90 -17.97
N THR A 37 -3.23 -1.04 -16.67
CA THR A 37 -2.97 -2.29 -15.97
C THR A 37 -3.84 -3.42 -16.49
N TRP A 38 -5.15 -3.19 -16.62
CA TRP A 38 -6.08 -4.16 -17.21
C TRP A 38 -5.65 -4.60 -18.61
N TYR A 39 -5.20 -3.66 -19.46
CA TYR A 39 -4.82 -3.92 -20.84
C TYR A 39 -3.46 -4.63 -20.97
N TRP A 40 -2.46 -4.25 -20.15
CA TRP A 40 -1.10 -4.76 -20.28
C TRP A 40 -0.88 -6.10 -19.57
N LEU A 41 -1.57 -6.36 -18.45
CA LEU A 41 -1.40 -7.62 -17.72
C LEU A 41 -1.53 -8.86 -18.60
N PRO A 42 -2.62 -9.10 -19.37
CA PRO A 42 -2.75 -10.31 -20.18
C PRO A 42 -1.75 -10.40 -21.35
N ARG A 43 -1.15 -9.28 -21.74
CA ARG A 43 -0.12 -9.24 -22.81
C ARG A 43 1.25 -9.67 -22.33
N PHE A 44 1.57 -9.42 -21.06
CA PHE A 44 2.89 -9.62 -20.52
C PHE A 44 2.99 -10.76 -19.48
N TRP A 45 1.90 -11.21 -18.87
CA TRP A 45 1.96 -12.23 -17.81
C TRP A 45 2.56 -13.56 -18.25
N LYS A 46 2.49 -13.93 -19.54
CA LYS A 46 3.13 -15.13 -20.07
C LYS A 46 4.67 -15.12 -19.98
N ARG A 47 5.26 -13.93 -19.72
CA ARG A 47 6.71 -13.76 -19.55
C ARG A 47 7.12 -13.80 -18.08
N LEU A 48 6.14 -13.84 -17.16
CA LEU A 48 6.40 -13.94 -15.74
C LEU A 48 6.80 -15.36 -15.35
N PRO A 49 7.54 -15.54 -14.23
CA PRO A 49 7.78 -16.84 -13.65
C PRO A 49 6.46 -17.54 -13.29
N SER A 50 6.49 -18.86 -13.22
CA SER A 50 5.33 -19.66 -12.80
C SER A 50 5.44 -19.98 -11.32
N ASP A 51 4.32 -19.90 -10.60
CA ASP A 51 4.26 -20.30 -9.20
C ASP A 51 4.59 -21.79 -9.03
N LEU A 52 5.54 -22.10 -8.16
CA LEU A 52 5.99 -23.45 -7.85
C LEU A 52 5.18 -24.09 -6.70
N GLY A 53 4.27 -23.32 -6.09
CA GLY A 53 3.53 -23.71 -4.89
C GLY A 53 4.35 -23.52 -3.60
N ARG A 54 3.67 -23.11 -2.54
CA ARG A 54 4.27 -22.94 -1.21
C ARG A 54 3.98 -24.17 -0.34
N LEU A 55 5.00 -24.89 0.09
CA LEU A 55 4.90 -26.17 0.83
C LEU A 55 3.93 -26.17 2.04
N TYR A 56 3.73 -25.02 2.67
CA TYR A 56 2.93 -24.88 3.89
C TYR A 56 1.61 -24.10 3.69
N ALA A 57 1.33 -23.58 2.50
CA ALA A 57 0.11 -22.80 2.26
C ALA A 57 -1.11 -23.71 2.07
N VAL A 58 -2.24 -23.28 2.62
CA VAL A 58 -3.51 -24.01 2.43
C VAL A 58 -3.94 -23.89 0.96
N GLY A 59 -4.11 -25.00 0.26
CA GLY A 59 -4.50 -25.01 -1.15
C GLY A 59 -3.41 -24.59 -2.14
N ALA A 60 -2.13 -24.77 -1.80
CA ALA A 60 -0.98 -24.44 -2.66
C ALA A 60 -1.07 -25.05 -4.08
N ASN A 61 -1.69 -26.23 -4.22
CA ASN A 61 -1.88 -26.88 -5.52
C ASN A 61 -2.79 -26.07 -6.48
N GLN A 62 -3.62 -25.15 -5.98
CA GLN A 62 -4.52 -24.34 -6.81
C GLN A 62 -3.83 -23.17 -7.51
N SER A 63 -2.66 -22.78 -7.03
CA SER A 63 -1.86 -21.68 -7.59
C SER A 63 -0.73 -22.16 -8.50
N MET A 64 -0.31 -23.44 -8.37
CA MET A 64 0.80 -23.99 -9.14
C MET A 64 0.61 -23.82 -10.65
N GLY A 65 1.68 -23.30 -11.29
CA GLY A 65 1.72 -23.08 -12.75
C GLY A 65 1.11 -21.73 -13.17
N LYS A 66 0.46 -20.97 -12.28
CA LYS A 66 -0.01 -19.62 -12.61
C LYS A 66 1.16 -18.65 -12.71
N PRO A 67 1.09 -17.63 -13.59
CA PRO A 67 2.08 -16.55 -13.62
C PRO A 67 2.11 -15.81 -12.28
N VAL A 68 3.28 -15.59 -11.72
CA VAL A 68 3.52 -14.86 -10.45
C VAL A 68 4.43 -13.66 -10.68
N GLY A 69 4.25 -12.59 -9.91
CA GLY A 69 5.03 -11.36 -10.06
C GLY A 69 4.33 -10.30 -10.93
N ALA A 70 3.00 -10.23 -10.90
CA ALA A 70 2.23 -9.21 -11.64
C ALA A 70 2.66 -7.76 -11.30
N GLY A 71 3.31 -7.56 -10.15
CA GLY A 71 3.89 -6.27 -9.74
C GLY A 71 4.83 -5.67 -10.78
N VAL A 72 5.61 -6.49 -11.49
CA VAL A 72 6.51 -6.04 -12.56
C VAL A 72 5.78 -5.33 -13.71
N ILE A 73 4.48 -5.54 -13.83
CA ILE A 73 3.66 -4.91 -14.86
C ILE A 73 2.93 -3.69 -14.30
N PHE A 74 2.23 -3.80 -13.17
CA PHE A 74 1.41 -2.71 -12.67
C PHE A 74 2.20 -1.64 -11.90
N VAL A 75 3.34 -1.97 -11.27
CA VAL A 75 4.17 -0.96 -10.58
C VAL A 75 4.82 0.02 -11.57
N PRO A 76 5.39 -0.39 -12.71
CA PRO A 76 5.79 0.55 -13.76
C PRO A 76 4.62 1.39 -14.32
N VAL A 77 3.42 0.81 -14.45
CA VAL A 77 2.21 1.60 -14.81
C VAL A 77 1.93 2.67 -13.77
N PHE A 78 1.98 2.30 -12.48
CA PHE A 78 1.83 3.24 -11.37
C PHE A 78 2.85 4.39 -11.48
N VAL A 79 4.12 4.09 -11.69
CA VAL A 79 5.19 5.10 -11.82
C VAL A 79 4.95 6.01 -13.03
N LEU A 80 4.67 5.45 -14.21
CA LEU A 80 4.43 6.20 -15.43
C LEU A 80 3.23 7.15 -15.30
N VAL A 81 2.12 6.66 -14.77
CA VAL A 81 0.92 7.48 -14.58
C VAL A 81 1.14 8.53 -13.51
N SER A 82 1.83 8.20 -12.41
CA SER A 82 2.19 9.17 -11.37
C SER A 82 3.05 10.29 -11.92
N LEU A 83 4.08 10.01 -12.71
CA LEU A 83 4.91 11.02 -13.38
C LEU A 83 4.09 11.92 -14.33
N LEU A 84 3.04 11.39 -14.93
CA LEU A 84 2.17 12.15 -15.82
C LEU A 84 1.30 13.14 -15.04
N VAL A 85 0.68 12.73 -13.93
CA VAL A 85 -0.35 13.50 -13.22
C VAL A 85 0.18 14.31 -12.03
N LEU A 86 1.29 13.87 -11.39
CA LEU A 86 1.89 14.62 -10.28
C LEU A 86 2.58 15.91 -10.74
N PRO A 87 2.63 16.94 -9.89
CA PRO A 87 3.61 18.00 -10.05
C PRO A 87 5.04 17.43 -9.96
N ILE A 88 5.96 18.05 -10.68
CA ILE A 88 7.38 17.64 -10.63
C ILE A 88 7.96 18.13 -9.31
N ASP A 89 8.22 17.22 -8.42
CA ASP A 89 8.85 17.42 -7.11
C ASP A 89 9.88 16.31 -6.87
N LEU A 90 11.06 16.70 -6.38
CA LEU A 90 12.17 15.76 -6.16
C LEU A 90 11.78 14.65 -5.17
N ARG A 91 11.06 14.99 -4.09
CA ARG A 91 10.59 14.00 -3.09
C ARG A 91 9.73 12.91 -3.72
N PHE A 92 8.77 13.28 -4.58
CA PHE A 92 7.92 12.28 -5.25
C PHE A 92 8.72 11.43 -6.25
N LEU A 93 9.73 12.01 -6.93
CA LEU A 93 10.61 11.24 -7.82
C LEU A 93 11.43 10.21 -7.03
N GLU A 94 11.97 10.60 -5.87
CA GLU A 94 12.70 9.69 -4.96
C GLU A 94 11.79 8.56 -4.46
N VAL A 95 10.55 8.86 -4.06
CA VAL A 95 9.56 7.85 -3.65
C VAL A 95 9.28 6.87 -4.77
N LEU A 96 9.02 7.36 -5.98
CA LEU A 96 8.77 6.50 -7.15
C LEU A 96 9.98 5.62 -7.49
N ALA A 97 11.18 6.16 -7.38
CA ALA A 97 12.42 5.40 -7.59
C ALA A 97 12.59 4.27 -6.57
N VAL A 98 12.35 4.55 -5.28
CA VAL A 98 12.43 3.50 -4.23
C VAL A 98 11.34 2.45 -4.40
N ILE A 99 10.13 2.82 -4.79
CA ILE A 99 9.05 1.86 -5.11
C ILE A 99 9.47 0.89 -6.22
N LEU A 100 10.17 1.38 -7.26
CA LEU A 100 10.75 0.51 -8.29
C LEU A 100 11.84 -0.43 -7.73
N LEU A 101 12.67 0.04 -6.78
CA LEU A 101 13.66 -0.82 -6.13
C LEU A 101 13.00 -1.92 -5.29
N VAL A 102 11.94 -1.58 -4.53
CA VAL A 102 11.14 -2.57 -3.78
C VAL A 102 10.49 -3.60 -4.71
N MET A 103 9.98 -3.14 -5.86
CA MET A 103 9.45 -4.06 -6.88
C MET A 103 10.52 -4.99 -7.43
N LEU A 104 11.72 -4.47 -7.72
CA LEU A 104 12.83 -5.27 -8.26
C LEU A 104 13.31 -6.31 -7.25
N GLU A 105 13.40 -5.96 -5.99
CA GLU A 105 13.73 -6.89 -4.89
C GLU A 105 12.71 -8.03 -4.84
N GLY A 106 11.41 -7.71 -4.79
CA GLY A 106 10.36 -8.72 -4.80
C GLY A 106 10.35 -9.58 -6.07
N TYR A 107 10.68 -9.01 -7.24
CA TYR A 107 10.79 -9.78 -8.47
C TYR A 107 11.98 -10.75 -8.47
N LEU A 108 13.10 -10.36 -7.88
CA LEU A 108 14.23 -11.25 -7.72
C LEU A 108 13.89 -12.46 -6.84
N ASP A 109 13.04 -12.25 -5.83
CA ASP A 109 12.50 -13.33 -5.00
C ASP A 109 11.56 -14.23 -5.80
N ASP A 110 10.56 -13.66 -6.47
CA ASP A 110 9.58 -14.39 -7.28
C ASP A 110 10.23 -15.24 -8.39
N ARG A 111 11.36 -14.76 -8.93
CA ARG A 111 12.07 -15.44 -10.03
C ARG A 111 13.00 -16.56 -9.56
N LYS A 112 13.51 -16.48 -8.34
CA LYS A 112 14.47 -17.45 -7.82
C LYS A 112 13.76 -18.71 -7.32
N PRO A 113 14.08 -19.91 -7.83
CA PRO A 113 13.56 -21.14 -7.28
C PRO A 113 13.86 -21.27 -5.77
N GLY A 114 12.82 -21.35 -4.94
CA GLY A 114 12.94 -21.36 -3.48
C GLY A 114 13.08 -19.99 -2.83
N GLY A 115 13.05 -18.91 -3.59
CA GLY A 115 13.14 -17.54 -3.09
C GLY A 115 14.51 -17.13 -2.54
N LEU A 116 14.60 -15.92 -2.02
CA LEU A 116 15.71 -15.44 -1.20
C LEU A 116 15.53 -15.96 0.24
N SER A 117 16.58 -15.96 1.05
CA SER A 117 16.43 -16.34 2.45
C SER A 117 15.64 -15.26 3.21
N GLU A 118 14.86 -15.65 4.23
CA GLU A 118 14.09 -14.74 5.09
C GLU A 118 14.96 -13.60 5.66
N TYR A 119 16.23 -13.89 5.97
CA TYR A 119 17.17 -12.88 6.47
C TYR A 119 17.61 -11.89 5.38
N GLN A 120 17.87 -12.37 4.16
CA GLN A 120 18.24 -11.49 3.03
C GLN A 120 17.09 -10.54 2.72
N LEU A 121 15.87 -11.05 2.57
CA LEU A 121 14.68 -10.24 2.35
C LEU A 121 14.46 -9.24 3.48
N GLY A 122 14.51 -9.70 4.74
CA GLY A 122 14.30 -8.83 5.90
C GLY A 122 15.31 -7.68 6.01
N ILE A 123 16.58 -7.91 5.62
CA ILE A 123 17.63 -6.88 5.63
C ILE A 123 17.44 -5.89 4.46
N ILE A 124 17.12 -6.38 3.27
CA ILE A 124 16.88 -5.53 2.10
C ILE A 124 15.66 -4.66 2.34
N ASP A 125 14.53 -5.24 2.79
CA ASP A 125 13.34 -4.51 3.18
C ASP A 125 13.63 -3.43 4.23
N LEU A 126 14.45 -3.76 5.24
CA LEU A 126 14.83 -2.79 6.28
C LEU A 126 15.64 -1.62 5.70
N GLY A 127 16.56 -1.91 4.77
CA GLY A 127 17.34 -0.90 4.06
C GLY A 127 16.46 0.01 3.20
N LEU A 128 15.52 -0.57 2.45
CA LEU A 128 14.58 0.19 1.62
C LEU A 128 13.60 1.00 2.48
N ALA A 129 13.12 0.43 3.59
CA ALA A 129 12.29 1.16 4.55
C ALA A 129 13.03 2.33 5.20
N LEU A 130 14.32 2.15 5.54
CA LEU A 130 15.19 3.21 6.04
C LEU A 130 15.33 4.35 5.01
N LEU A 131 15.54 4.01 3.74
CA LEU A 131 15.61 4.98 2.66
C LEU A 131 14.29 5.76 2.54
N GLY A 132 13.15 5.08 2.60
CA GLY A 132 11.83 5.71 2.63
C GLY A 132 11.65 6.67 3.81
N ALA A 133 12.08 6.29 5.01
CA ALA A 133 12.01 7.13 6.19
C ALA A 133 12.87 8.41 6.04
N ILE A 134 14.06 8.31 5.45
CA ILE A 134 14.96 9.44 5.17
C ILE A 134 14.32 10.40 4.15
N ILE A 135 13.74 9.87 3.07
CA ILE A 135 13.04 10.67 2.04
C ILE A 135 11.87 11.44 2.66
N LEU A 136 11.14 10.83 3.59
CA LEU A 136 10.02 11.51 4.25
C LEU A 136 10.46 12.67 5.13
N CYS A 137 11.48 12.48 5.96
CA CYS A 137 11.90 13.52 6.90
C CYS A 137 12.92 14.51 6.31
N GLN A 138 13.63 14.15 5.22
CA GLN A 138 14.69 14.98 4.63
C GLN A 138 15.67 15.54 5.68
N PHE A 139 15.99 14.73 6.68
CA PHE A 139 16.82 15.09 7.84
C PHE A 139 16.31 16.28 8.65
N GLN A 140 14.98 16.58 8.58
CA GLN A 140 14.33 17.59 9.41
C GLN A 140 13.40 16.92 10.43
N PRO A 141 13.18 17.56 11.60
CA PRO A 141 12.17 17.10 12.56
C PRO A 141 10.79 17.04 11.90
N VAL A 142 10.02 16.00 12.19
CA VAL A 142 8.71 15.77 11.59
C VAL A 142 7.62 16.03 12.62
N GLN A 143 6.65 16.83 12.23
CA GLN A 143 5.47 17.08 13.01
C GLN A 143 4.50 15.91 12.87
N ILE A 144 4.12 15.31 13.99
CA ILE A 144 3.08 14.29 14.05
C ILE A 144 1.93 14.77 14.91
N TRP A 145 0.73 14.37 14.55
CA TRP A 145 -0.45 14.61 15.34
C TRP A 145 -1.05 13.29 15.86
N LEU A 146 -1.60 13.34 17.05
CA LEU A 146 -2.16 12.17 17.73
C LEU A 146 -3.66 12.39 17.98
N PRO A 147 -4.49 11.34 17.88
CA PRO A 147 -5.96 11.50 17.94
C PRO A 147 -6.47 12.08 19.26
N ILE A 148 -5.84 11.75 20.39
CA ILE A 148 -6.31 12.17 21.74
C ILE A 148 -5.62 13.44 22.22
N ILE A 149 -4.45 13.75 21.66
CA ILE A 149 -3.62 14.88 22.09
C ILE A 149 -3.84 16.05 21.11
N LYS A 150 -4.34 17.18 21.63
CA LYS A 150 -4.62 18.37 20.80
C LYS A 150 -3.36 19.08 20.31
N ALA A 151 -2.22 18.89 21.00
CA ALA A 151 -0.96 19.44 20.60
C ALA A 151 -0.24 18.52 19.63
N ASP A 152 0.36 19.09 18.59
CA ASP A 152 1.23 18.36 17.69
C ASP A 152 2.57 18.08 18.37
N VAL A 153 3.14 16.90 18.09
CA VAL A 153 4.40 16.45 18.65
C VAL A 153 5.48 16.57 17.58
N LEU A 154 6.52 17.32 17.85
CA LEU A 154 7.66 17.42 16.95
C LEU A 154 8.64 16.27 17.27
N LEU A 155 8.71 15.28 16.38
CA LEU A 155 9.67 14.19 16.51
C LEU A 155 11.03 14.59 15.93
N PRO A 156 12.10 14.51 16.73
CA PRO A 156 13.45 14.73 16.22
C PRO A 156 13.83 13.60 15.24
N VAL A 157 14.73 13.89 14.32
CA VAL A 157 15.17 12.99 13.24
C VAL A 157 15.60 11.62 13.76
N TRP A 158 16.36 11.58 14.86
CA TRP A 158 16.86 10.34 15.47
C TRP A 158 15.77 9.44 16.03
N ALA A 159 14.59 9.99 16.37
CA ALA A 159 13.44 9.22 16.82
C ALA A 159 12.51 8.87 15.63
N PHE A 160 12.32 9.81 14.69
CA PHE A 160 11.45 9.60 13.55
C PHE A 160 11.96 8.47 12.63
N ILE A 161 13.25 8.52 12.24
CA ILE A 161 13.81 7.54 11.28
C ILE A 161 13.60 6.10 11.74
N PRO A 162 13.98 5.65 12.94
CA PRO A 162 13.78 4.25 13.34
C PRO A 162 12.30 3.87 13.46
N LEU A 163 11.43 4.76 13.93
CA LEU A 163 10.00 4.49 14.04
C LEU A 163 9.35 4.39 12.66
N ALA A 164 9.68 5.31 11.75
CA ALA A 164 9.20 5.28 10.37
C ALA A 164 9.69 4.05 9.62
N THR A 165 10.98 3.71 9.76
CA THR A 165 11.57 2.48 9.20
C THR A 165 10.82 1.24 9.68
N ALA A 166 10.56 1.13 10.98
CA ALA A 166 9.85 0.00 11.56
C ALA A 166 8.41 -0.10 11.02
N LEU A 167 7.71 1.04 10.86
CA LEU A 167 6.36 1.06 10.34
C LEU A 167 6.32 0.68 8.86
N ILE A 168 7.18 1.24 8.01
CA ILE A 168 7.27 0.89 6.58
C ILE A 168 7.63 -0.59 6.42
N TRP A 169 8.62 -1.09 7.17
CA TRP A 169 9.00 -2.49 7.16
C TRP A 169 7.84 -3.41 7.56
N LEU A 170 7.10 -3.03 8.61
CA LEU A 170 5.95 -3.78 9.10
C LEU A 170 4.83 -3.84 8.05
N THR A 171 4.49 -2.72 7.41
CA THR A 171 3.44 -2.66 6.39
C THR A 171 3.83 -3.43 5.13
N THR A 172 5.09 -3.35 4.70
CA THR A 172 5.64 -4.13 3.58
C THR A 172 5.43 -5.62 3.82
N ASN A 173 5.88 -6.12 4.95
CA ASN A 173 5.80 -7.55 5.27
C ASN A 173 4.38 -8.02 5.63
N ALA A 174 3.55 -7.18 6.27
CA ALA A 174 2.15 -7.51 6.55
C ALA A 174 1.31 -7.66 5.26
N THR A 175 1.55 -6.79 4.28
CA THR A 175 0.88 -6.85 2.98
C THR A 175 1.34 -8.08 2.19
N ASN A 176 2.64 -8.38 2.20
CA ASN A 176 3.18 -9.60 1.61
C ASN A 176 2.59 -10.86 2.25
N CYS A 177 2.54 -10.95 3.57
CA CYS A 177 1.89 -12.07 4.28
C CYS A 177 0.38 -12.17 3.98
N THR A 178 -0.26 -11.11 3.53
CA THR A 178 -1.70 -11.11 3.18
C THR A 178 -1.95 -11.66 1.78
N ASP A 179 -0.94 -11.73 0.92
CA ASP A 179 -1.03 -12.24 -0.45
C ASP A 179 -1.00 -13.77 -0.52
N GLY A 180 -2.03 -14.40 0.05
CA GLY A 180 -2.16 -15.86 0.09
C GLY A 180 -3.52 -16.39 -0.39
N VAL A 181 -4.43 -15.48 -0.78
CA VAL A 181 -5.77 -15.79 -1.31
C VAL A 181 -6.06 -14.88 -2.48
N ASP A 182 -6.56 -15.46 -3.58
CA ASP A 182 -6.95 -14.74 -4.79
C ASP A 182 -7.80 -13.50 -4.47
N GLY A 183 -7.37 -12.33 -4.93
CA GLY A 183 -8.05 -11.04 -4.74
C GLY A 183 -7.89 -10.39 -3.36
N LEU A 184 -7.43 -11.10 -2.32
CA LEU A 184 -7.48 -10.62 -0.94
C LEU A 184 -6.56 -9.41 -0.71
N SER A 185 -5.26 -9.56 -0.95
CA SER A 185 -4.27 -8.49 -0.73
C SER A 185 -4.58 -7.27 -1.59
N GLY A 186 -4.88 -7.49 -2.88
CA GLY A 186 -5.23 -6.41 -3.80
C GLY A 186 -6.48 -5.64 -3.39
N SER A 187 -7.57 -6.32 -2.98
CA SER A 187 -8.82 -5.67 -2.58
C SER A 187 -8.69 -4.91 -1.26
N LEU A 188 -8.06 -5.51 -0.25
CA LEU A 188 -7.83 -4.83 1.03
C LEU A 188 -6.94 -3.59 0.85
N SER A 189 -5.89 -3.70 0.04
CA SER A 189 -4.99 -2.58 -0.26
C SER A 189 -5.70 -1.47 -1.06
N ALA A 190 -6.52 -1.83 -2.06
CA ALA A 190 -7.29 -0.86 -2.82
C ALA A 190 -8.24 -0.06 -1.91
N VAL A 191 -8.96 -0.73 -1.02
CA VAL A 191 -9.84 -0.09 -0.02
C VAL A 191 -9.03 0.81 0.92
N SER A 192 -7.87 0.34 1.41
CA SER A 192 -6.98 1.13 2.28
C SER A 192 -6.49 2.39 1.57
N PHE A 193 -6.04 2.29 0.33
CA PHE A 193 -5.61 3.45 -0.47
C PHE A 193 -6.76 4.41 -0.79
N MET A 194 -7.96 3.93 -1.06
CA MET A 194 -9.13 4.81 -1.28
C MET A 194 -9.41 5.68 -0.06
N TYR A 195 -9.45 5.09 1.13
CA TYR A 195 -9.66 5.85 2.37
C TYR A 195 -8.49 6.78 2.69
N LEU A 196 -7.27 6.30 2.53
CA LEU A 196 -6.06 7.08 2.80
C LEU A 196 -5.94 8.26 1.83
N GLY A 197 -6.20 8.03 0.54
CA GLY A 197 -6.25 9.09 -0.47
C GLY A 197 -7.35 10.11 -0.18
N GLY A 198 -8.52 9.65 0.28
CA GLY A 198 -9.61 10.53 0.71
C GLY A 198 -9.22 11.40 1.91
N VAL A 199 -8.57 10.83 2.92
CA VAL A 199 -8.06 11.58 4.08
C VAL A 199 -7.01 12.61 3.66
N LEU A 200 -6.03 12.20 2.85
CA LEU A 200 -4.95 13.07 2.38
C LEU A 200 -5.47 14.21 1.50
N TYR A 201 -6.46 13.95 0.62
CA TYR A 201 -7.01 14.97 -0.26
C TYR A 201 -8.03 15.87 0.44
N ALA A 202 -9.08 15.26 1.00
CA ALA A 202 -10.26 15.99 1.45
C ALA A 202 -10.10 16.57 2.85
N ILE A 203 -9.28 15.98 3.70
CA ILE A 203 -9.11 16.42 5.09
C ILE A 203 -7.79 17.16 5.25
N LEU A 204 -6.67 16.48 5.07
CA LEU A 204 -5.35 17.04 5.34
C LEU A 204 -4.84 17.97 4.23
N GLY A 205 -5.30 17.79 3.00
CA GLY A 205 -4.99 18.64 1.85
C GLY A 205 -5.95 19.81 1.63
N HIS A 206 -6.92 20.04 2.54
CA HIS A 206 -7.91 21.11 2.43
C HIS A 206 -7.89 22.01 3.67
N PRO A 207 -7.45 23.28 3.56
CA PRO A 207 -7.22 24.14 4.73
C PRO A 207 -8.46 24.33 5.61
N GLY A 208 -9.65 24.58 5.02
CA GLY A 208 -10.88 24.81 5.79
C GLY A 208 -11.40 23.56 6.50
N ILE A 209 -11.18 22.35 5.95
CA ILE A 209 -11.62 21.10 6.58
C ILE A 209 -10.65 20.69 7.69
N SER A 210 -9.35 20.84 7.46
CA SER A 210 -8.33 20.56 8.48
C SER A 210 -8.49 21.50 9.68
N GLU A 211 -8.75 22.80 9.47
CA GLU A 211 -9.04 23.74 10.53
C GLU A 211 -10.32 23.35 11.33
N TYR A 212 -11.40 23.02 10.63
CA TYR A 212 -12.66 22.59 11.27
C TYR A 212 -12.49 21.32 12.11
N LEU A 213 -11.66 20.37 11.66
CA LEU A 213 -11.40 19.11 12.35
C LEU A 213 -10.24 19.21 13.35
N LEU A 214 -9.59 20.38 13.48
CA LEU A 214 -8.43 20.61 14.35
C LEU A 214 -7.25 19.66 14.06
N VAL A 215 -7.04 19.33 12.78
CA VAL A 215 -5.90 18.53 12.31
C VAL A 215 -4.94 19.39 11.48
N PRO A 216 -3.67 19.01 11.35
CA PRO A 216 -2.73 19.76 10.52
C PRO A 216 -3.16 19.82 9.05
N TYR A 217 -2.87 20.93 8.41
CA TYR A 217 -2.96 21.07 6.96
C TYR A 217 -1.60 20.77 6.33
N TYR A 218 -1.58 19.95 5.29
CA TYR A 218 -0.39 19.60 4.51
C TYR A 218 -0.56 20.06 3.07
N GLU A 219 0.27 20.97 2.62
CA GLU A 219 0.24 21.51 1.25
C GLU A 219 0.48 20.41 0.20
N ASP A 220 1.37 19.47 0.49
CA ASP A 220 1.68 18.32 -0.36
C ASP A 220 0.67 17.15 -0.24
N GLY A 221 -0.34 17.28 0.64
CA GLY A 221 -1.37 16.26 0.87
C GLY A 221 -2.06 15.79 -0.43
N THR A 222 -2.29 16.72 -1.36
CA THR A 222 -2.86 16.42 -2.67
C THR A 222 -1.95 15.54 -3.54
N GLY A 223 -0.65 15.74 -3.47
CA GLY A 223 0.33 14.91 -4.18
C GLY A 223 0.34 13.47 -3.64
N TRP A 224 0.37 13.33 -2.32
CA TRP A 224 0.28 12.03 -1.66
C TRP A 224 -1.06 11.32 -1.93
N ALA A 225 -2.16 12.06 -1.95
CA ALA A 225 -3.47 11.52 -2.34
C ALA A 225 -3.45 11.01 -3.79
N THR A 226 -2.80 11.73 -4.71
CA THR A 226 -2.67 11.31 -6.11
C THR A 226 -1.96 9.96 -6.22
N LEU A 227 -0.85 9.76 -5.50
CA LEU A 227 -0.17 8.45 -5.45
C LEU A 227 -1.11 7.35 -4.94
N SER A 228 -1.87 7.64 -3.88
CA SER A 228 -2.82 6.69 -3.31
C SER A 228 -3.88 6.25 -4.32
N PHE A 229 -4.48 7.19 -5.02
CA PHE A 229 -5.53 6.91 -6.00
C PHE A 229 -5.01 6.28 -7.30
N VAL A 230 -3.81 6.65 -7.78
CA VAL A 230 -3.18 6.00 -8.93
C VAL A 230 -2.88 4.53 -8.62
N MET A 231 -2.36 4.22 -7.42
CA MET A 231 -2.16 2.83 -6.99
C MET A 231 -3.48 2.07 -6.88
N THR A 232 -4.55 2.72 -6.36
CA THR A 232 -5.90 2.14 -6.37
C THR A 232 -6.33 1.77 -7.79
N GLY A 233 -6.10 2.65 -8.78
CA GLY A 233 -6.37 2.36 -10.18
C GLY A 233 -5.61 1.13 -10.68
N CYS A 234 -4.31 1.04 -10.43
CA CYS A 234 -3.52 -0.14 -10.79
C CYS A 234 -4.08 -1.42 -10.16
N LEU A 235 -4.49 -1.37 -8.89
CA LEU A 235 -5.06 -2.52 -8.20
C LEU A 235 -6.43 -2.92 -8.76
N ILE A 236 -7.28 -1.98 -9.16
CA ILE A 236 -8.55 -2.26 -9.84
C ILE A 236 -8.29 -3.02 -11.15
N GLY A 237 -7.35 -2.54 -11.98
CA GLY A 237 -6.97 -3.21 -13.22
C GLY A 237 -6.36 -4.61 -12.99
N TYR A 238 -5.56 -4.77 -11.93
CA TYR A 238 -5.01 -6.06 -11.52
C TYR A 238 -6.10 -7.02 -11.02
N LEU A 239 -7.00 -6.57 -10.15
CA LEU A 239 -8.06 -7.38 -9.56
C LEU A 239 -9.02 -7.95 -10.59
N TRP A 240 -9.20 -7.30 -11.74
CA TRP A 240 -9.97 -7.85 -12.85
C TRP A 240 -9.47 -9.24 -13.27
N HIS A 241 -8.17 -9.46 -13.19
CA HIS A 241 -7.54 -10.74 -13.58
C HIS A 241 -7.18 -11.62 -12.38
N ASN A 242 -7.13 -11.06 -11.17
CA ASN A 242 -6.80 -11.81 -9.94
C ASN A 242 -8.04 -12.21 -9.12
N ALA A 243 -9.26 -11.80 -9.52
CA ALA A 243 -10.50 -12.28 -8.91
C ALA A 243 -10.58 -13.81 -8.98
N PRO A 244 -11.11 -14.49 -7.92
CA PRO A 244 -11.22 -15.95 -7.91
C PRO A 244 -12.11 -16.51 -9.01
N PRO A 245 -11.65 -17.51 -9.80
CA PRO A 245 -10.31 -18.11 -9.80
C PRO A 245 -9.29 -17.24 -10.54
N SER A 246 -8.17 -16.90 -9.89
CA SER A 246 -7.18 -15.98 -10.44
C SER A 246 -6.46 -16.54 -11.67
N LEU A 247 -6.14 -15.64 -12.62
CA LEU A 247 -5.36 -15.94 -13.81
C LEU A 247 -3.88 -15.60 -13.64
N VAL A 248 -3.56 -14.72 -12.69
CA VAL A 248 -2.21 -14.21 -12.39
C VAL A 248 -2.11 -13.90 -10.91
N LEU A 249 -0.93 -14.11 -10.33
CA LEU A 249 -0.65 -13.83 -8.92
C LEU A 249 0.18 -12.55 -8.79
N MET A 250 -0.04 -11.84 -7.69
CA MET A 250 0.64 -10.57 -7.40
C MET A 250 2.14 -10.77 -7.24
N GLY A 251 2.54 -11.76 -6.44
CA GLY A 251 3.91 -12.04 -6.05
C GLY A 251 4.50 -10.99 -5.11
N ASP A 252 5.74 -11.23 -4.71
CA ASP A 252 6.51 -10.31 -3.87
C ASP A 252 6.80 -9.00 -4.62
N ALA A 253 6.98 -9.08 -5.96
CA ALA A 253 7.12 -7.91 -6.83
C ALA A 253 5.95 -6.92 -6.75
N GLY A 254 4.76 -7.36 -6.33
CA GLY A 254 3.59 -6.50 -6.21
C GLY A 254 3.22 -6.19 -4.76
N SER A 255 3.17 -7.19 -3.89
CA SER A 255 2.71 -7.04 -2.51
C SER A 255 3.64 -6.16 -1.66
N ARG A 256 4.97 -6.24 -1.88
CA ARG A 256 5.95 -5.42 -1.15
C ARG A 256 5.87 -3.93 -1.50
N PRO A 257 5.88 -3.50 -2.80
CA PRO A 257 5.70 -2.09 -3.15
C PRO A 257 4.40 -1.49 -2.64
N ILE A 258 3.31 -2.27 -2.61
CA ILE A 258 2.01 -1.86 -2.06
C ILE A 258 2.14 -1.56 -0.57
N GLY A 259 2.71 -2.48 0.20
CA GLY A 259 2.90 -2.29 1.64
C GLY A 259 3.87 -1.15 1.96
N PHE A 260 4.94 -1.02 1.18
CA PHE A 260 5.88 0.09 1.28
C PHE A 260 5.19 1.45 1.06
N LEU A 261 4.47 1.61 -0.06
CA LEU A 261 3.73 2.84 -0.35
C LEU A 261 2.69 3.14 0.72
N MET A 262 2.00 2.12 1.25
CA MET A 262 1.02 2.29 2.32
C MET A 262 1.66 2.88 3.58
N GLY A 263 2.81 2.36 4.02
CA GLY A 263 3.58 2.90 5.13
C GLY A 263 4.03 4.34 4.90
N MET A 264 4.52 4.65 3.70
CA MET A 264 4.92 6.01 3.29
C MET A 264 3.76 7.00 3.38
N LEU A 265 2.60 6.67 2.83
CA LEU A 265 1.42 7.53 2.81
C LEU A 265 0.84 7.76 4.21
N VAL A 266 0.85 6.74 5.06
CA VAL A 266 0.44 6.88 6.46
C VAL A 266 1.37 7.82 7.21
N LEU A 267 2.67 7.72 7.03
CA LEU A 267 3.64 8.63 7.65
C LEU A 267 3.52 10.06 7.08
N ALA A 268 3.29 10.19 5.77
CA ALA A 268 3.05 11.48 5.12
C ALA A 268 1.76 12.17 5.61
N SER A 269 0.79 11.42 6.15
CA SER A 269 -0.38 12.00 6.81
C SER A 269 -0.08 12.64 8.18
N GLY A 270 1.14 12.50 8.69
CA GLY A 270 1.54 12.94 10.01
C GLY A 270 0.91 12.16 11.16
N ASN A 271 0.14 11.10 10.88
CA ASN A 271 -0.46 10.27 11.91
C ASN A 271 -0.14 8.78 11.69
N PRO A 272 0.88 8.23 12.36
CA PRO A 272 1.25 6.82 12.20
C PRO A 272 0.16 5.85 12.68
N PHE A 273 -0.74 6.26 13.57
CA PHE A 273 -1.86 5.42 14.03
C PHE A 273 -2.94 5.23 12.97
N LEU A 274 -2.95 6.06 11.93
CA LEU A 274 -3.88 5.91 10.80
C LEU A 274 -3.76 4.54 10.13
N ILE A 275 -2.60 3.88 10.22
CA ILE A 275 -2.39 2.52 9.69
C ILE A 275 -3.36 1.49 10.29
N PHE A 276 -3.64 1.57 11.58
CA PHE A 276 -4.59 0.67 12.25
C PHE A 276 -6.04 0.88 11.78
N VAL A 277 -6.33 2.09 11.32
CA VAL A 277 -7.66 2.49 10.84
C VAL A 277 -7.86 2.06 9.39
N VAL A 278 -6.94 2.43 8.51
CA VAL A 278 -7.11 2.20 7.05
C VAL A 278 -6.69 0.80 6.61
N SER A 279 -5.83 0.11 7.38
CA SER A 279 -5.28 -1.21 7.02
C SER A 279 -5.37 -2.23 8.15
N GLY A 280 -6.30 -2.02 9.09
CA GLY A 280 -6.44 -2.84 10.28
C GLY A 280 -6.59 -4.33 9.97
N VAL A 281 -7.34 -4.70 8.93
CA VAL A 281 -7.52 -6.09 8.51
C VAL A 281 -6.22 -6.69 7.96
N ILE A 282 -5.42 -5.93 7.19
CA ILE A 282 -4.10 -6.36 6.70
C ILE A 282 -3.17 -6.61 7.89
N LEU A 283 -3.15 -5.70 8.87
CA LEU A 283 -2.31 -5.85 10.06
C LEU A 283 -2.72 -7.06 10.91
N VAL A 284 -4.01 -7.25 11.15
CA VAL A 284 -4.51 -8.41 11.89
C VAL A 284 -4.23 -9.71 11.14
N ASN A 285 -4.35 -9.72 9.82
CA ASN A 285 -4.12 -10.89 9.00
C ASN A 285 -2.63 -11.26 8.91
N GLY A 286 -1.74 -10.30 8.63
CA GLY A 286 -0.32 -10.52 8.35
C GLY A 286 0.59 -10.15 9.51
N ALA A 287 0.52 -8.90 10.03
CA ALA A 287 1.47 -8.38 11.01
C ALA A 287 1.40 -9.11 12.37
N THR A 288 0.23 -9.58 12.79
CA THR A 288 0.12 -10.38 14.04
C THR A 288 0.88 -11.69 13.96
N GLY A 289 0.99 -12.28 12.77
CA GLY A 289 1.85 -13.45 12.53
C GLY A 289 3.33 -13.13 12.71
N LEU A 290 3.78 -12.00 12.16
CA LEU A 290 5.15 -11.51 12.33
C LEU A 290 5.46 -11.24 13.81
N LEU A 291 4.55 -10.56 14.51
CA LEU A 291 4.69 -10.31 15.95
C LEU A 291 4.78 -11.62 16.75
N LYS A 292 3.94 -12.61 16.43
CA LYS A 292 3.97 -13.94 17.08
C LYS A 292 5.34 -14.61 16.91
N VAL A 293 5.88 -14.62 15.70
CA VAL A 293 7.19 -15.22 15.40
C VAL A 293 8.31 -14.44 16.10
N PHE A 294 8.26 -13.11 16.05
CA PHE A 294 9.22 -12.24 16.73
C PHE A 294 9.27 -12.49 18.24
N LEU A 295 8.13 -12.45 18.93
CA LEU A 295 8.05 -12.68 20.38
C LEU A 295 8.52 -14.09 20.76
N LEU A 296 8.16 -15.10 19.97
CA LEU A 296 8.58 -16.47 20.23
C LEU A 296 10.09 -16.65 20.03
N ARG A 297 10.67 -16.05 18.98
CA ARG A 297 12.07 -16.25 18.60
C ARG A 297 13.03 -15.51 19.55
N PHE A 298 12.73 -14.24 19.85
CA PHE A 298 13.63 -13.38 20.62
C PHE A 298 13.36 -13.40 22.13
N PHE A 299 12.10 -13.47 22.52
CA PHE A 299 11.69 -13.39 23.94
C PHE A 299 11.17 -14.70 24.52
N LYS A 300 11.02 -15.75 23.68
CA LYS A 300 10.43 -17.05 24.07
C LYS A 300 8.97 -16.92 24.57
N ILE A 301 8.29 -15.83 24.24
CA ILE A 301 6.90 -15.56 24.60
C ILE A 301 5.98 -16.12 23.51
N GLY A 302 5.22 -17.14 23.84
CA GLY A 302 4.25 -17.76 22.93
C GLY A 302 2.87 -17.14 23.06
N ILE A 303 2.50 -16.23 22.15
CA ILE A 303 1.14 -15.68 22.03
C ILE A 303 0.34 -16.43 20.95
N PHE A 304 -0.98 -16.39 21.03
CA PHE A 304 -1.90 -16.99 20.03
C PHE A 304 -1.53 -18.43 19.61
N LYS A 305 -1.18 -19.29 20.55
CA LYS A 305 -0.67 -20.65 20.29
C LYS A 305 -1.62 -21.50 19.43
N LYS A 306 -2.94 -21.29 19.55
CA LYS A 306 -3.97 -22.02 18.82
C LYS A 306 -4.36 -21.34 17.48
N VAL A 307 -3.86 -20.16 17.18
CA VAL A 307 -4.18 -19.43 15.96
C VAL A 307 -3.04 -19.59 14.96
N ARG A 308 -3.35 -20.06 13.77
CA ARG A 308 -2.44 -20.09 12.64
C ARG A 308 -2.40 -18.72 11.98
N TYR A 309 -1.26 -18.27 11.56
CA TYR A 309 -1.08 -17.05 10.76
C TYR A 309 -0.40 -17.39 9.43
N PRO A 310 -0.72 -16.65 8.36
CA PRO A 310 -1.70 -15.55 8.31
C PRO A 310 -3.13 -15.99 8.67
N LEU A 311 -3.96 -15.03 9.14
CA LEU A 311 -5.29 -15.36 9.67
C LEU A 311 -6.22 -15.98 8.61
N HIS A 312 -6.07 -15.60 7.35
CA HIS A 312 -6.84 -16.19 6.24
C HIS A 312 -6.64 -17.72 6.13
N ASP A 313 -5.43 -18.22 6.42
CA ASP A 313 -5.16 -19.66 6.46
C ASP A 313 -5.83 -20.33 7.65
N HIS A 314 -5.89 -19.65 8.79
CA HIS A 314 -6.58 -20.16 9.98
C HIS A 314 -8.07 -20.37 9.72
N VAL A 315 -8.77 -19.34 9.17
CA VAL A 315 -10.20 -19.45 8.93
C VAL A 315 -10.55 -20.44 7.81
N ARG A 316 -9.67 -20.63 6.83
CA ARG A 316 -9.81 -21.66 5.79
C ARG A 316 -9.72 -23.07 6.40
N ARG A 317 -8.74 -23.29 7.25
CA ARG A 317 -8.48 -24.60 7.85
C ARG A 317 -9.47 -24.95 8.96
N GLU A 318 -9.69 -24.03 9.91
CA GLU A 318 -10.47 -24.31 11.13
C GLU A 318 -11.97 -24.03 10.96
N LYS A 319 -12.35 -23.12 10.05
CA LYS A 319 -13.74 -22.75 9.79
C LYS A 319 -14.27 -23.24 8.45
N GLY A 320 -13.42 -23.85 7.63
CA GLY A 320 -13.81 -24.36 6.30
C GLY A 320 -14.22 -23.26 5.31
N TRP A 321 -13.75 -22.00 5.49
CA TRP A 321 -14.10 -20.93 4.57
C TRP A 321 -13.42 -21.13 3.21
N SER A 322 -14.20 -20.95 2.14
CA SER A 322 -13.66 -20.90 0.77
C SER A 322 -12.89 -19.60 0.51
N ASN A 323 -12.04 -19.58 -0.54
CA ASN A 323 -11.30 -18.38 -0.93
C ASN A 323 -12.23 -17.16 -1.17
N PRO A 324 -13.34 -17.26 -1.92
CA PRO A 324 -14.29 -16.17 -2.07
C PRO A 324 -14.91 -15.70 -0.75
N GLN A 325 -15.19 -16.62 0.18
CA GLN A 325 -15.72 -16.25 1.49
C GLN A 325 -14.70 -15.48 2.34
N VAL A 326 -13.43 -15.87 2.29
CA VAL A 326 -12.34 -15.12 2.97
C VAL A 326 -12.25 -13.73 2.36
N LEU A 327 -12.15 -13.63 1.04
CA LEU A 327 -12.05 -12.35 0.32
C LEU A 327 -13.22 -11.42 0.72
N VAL A 328 -14.45 -11.84 0.51
CA VAL A 328 -15.62 -10.98 0.73
C VAL A 328 -15.73 -10.57 2.19
N ARG A 329 -15.59 -11.51 3.14
CA ARG A 329 -15.74 -11.22 4.57
C ARG A 329 -14.64 -10.26 5.09
N PHE A 330 -13.39 -10.43 4.68
CA PHE A 330 -12.30 -9.56 5.12
C PHE A 330 -12.44 -8.16 4.51
N VAL A 331 -12.85 -8.05 3.25
CA VAL A 331 -13.12 -6.76 2.60
C VAL A 331 -14.31 -6.06 3.25
N LEU A 332 -15.40 -6.76 3.55
CA LEU A 332 -16.54 -6.19 4.27
C LEU A 332 -16.14 -5.68 5.66
N LEU A 333 -15.33 -6.44 6.41
CA LEU A 333 -14.81 -5.97 7.69
C LEU A 333 -14.00 -4.67 7.52
N GLN A 334 -13.10 -4.58 6.53
CA GLN A 334 -12.32 -3.37 6.28
C GLN A 334 -13.24 -2.19 5.90
N ILE A 335 -14.20 -2.38 4.99
CA ILE A 335 -15.12 -1.32 4.53
C ILE A 335 -15.98 -0.78 5.68
N VAL A 336 -16.43 -1.63 6.60
CA VAL A 336 -17.28 -1.22 7.73
C VAL A 336 -16.45 -0.59 8.84
N LEU A 337 -15.32 -1.17 9.19
CA LEU A 337 -14.50 -0.70 10.31
C LEU A 337 -13.79 0.62 10.00
N THR A 338 -13.27 0.80 8.78
CA THR A 338 -12.48 2.00 8.45
C THR A 338 -13.25 3.31 8.64
N PRO A 339 -14.45 3.53 8.06
CA PRO A 339 -15.16 4.80 8.27
C PRO A 339 -15.57 5.02 9.73
N LEU A 340 -15.95 3.94 10.44
CA LEU A 340 -16.26 4.02 11.87
C LEU A 340 -15.05 4.49 12.68
N LEU A 341 -13.89 3.87 12.46
CA LEU A 341 -12.65 4.23 13.15
C LEU A 341 -12.12 5.61 12.75
N LEU A 342 -12.27 6.02 11.47
CA LEU A 342 -11.94 7.38 11.03
C LEU A 342 -12.80 8.41 11.76
N LEU A 343 -14.08 8.13 11.93
CA LEU A 343 -14.99 9.02 12.64
C LEU A 343 -14.53 9.20 14.10
N PHE A 344 -14.15 8.12 14.79
CA PHE A 344 -13.55 8.21 16.12
C PHE A 344 -12.23 8.98 16.11
N LEU A 345 -11.33 8.66 15.17
CA LEU A 345 -10.02 9.30 15.07
C LEU A 345 -10.11 10.83 14.98
N PHE A 346 -11.02 11.35 14.14
CA PHE A 346 -11.18 12.78 13.92
C PHE A 346 -12.08 13.48 14.96
N LYS A 347 -13.02 12.78 15.61
CA LYS A 347 -13.93 13.38 16.60
C LYS A 347 -13.38 13.37 18.03
N VAL A 348 -12.39 12.54 18.33
CA VAL A 348 -11.79 12.44 19.67
C VAL A 348 -10.67 13.49 19.88
N ARG A 349 -10.34 14.25 18.85
CA ARG A 349 -9.34 15.34 18.92
C ARG A 349 -9.88 16.72 19.34
#